data_ea2f92b15ef687f97303f869cec0e846
#
_entry.id   ea2f92b15ef687f97303f869cec0e846
#
_cell.length_a   1.000
_cell.length_b   1.000
_cell.length_c   1.000
_cell.angle_alpha   90.00
_cell.angle_beta   90.00
_cell.angle_gamma   90.00
#
_symmetry.space_group_name_H-M   'P 1'
#
loop_
_entity.id
_entity.type
_entity.pdbx_description
1 polymer ?
#
loop_
_entity_poly.entity_id
_entity_poly.type
_entity_poly.pdbx_seq_one_letter_code
_entity_poly.pdbx_strand_id
1 'polypeptide(L)'
;MKPEKAARKRRLPWRRILLLPAVLLLAVAAYFIESRSGWSDLYRAAGVSLDAPDADLLAQTSTTVTVLDVGQGDAVLIGQDGAYCLIDTGPSDAKGDLVRDLQLAGISKLDYLVLTHPHADHTGGAREVLRNFAVGQLLVPPWDAQASGETADWPRGLFDLAAEQGTDVITAEDGTVYPLGSGILTVLQGGESELYDTDDSSAHVNNASLCTLFEAGNFRYLSTGDAESAAEQRLVDRYGKALHATLFKAGHHGSSTSSTEATSWASLAAVSS
;
A
#
# COMPACT_ATOMS: atom_id res chain seq x y z
N MET A 1 -46.97 -66.62 3.51
CA MET A 1 -45.56 -66.35 3.18
C MET A 1 -45.54 -65.14 2.24
N LYS A 2 -45.02 -64.02 2.73
CA LYS A 2 -44.79 -62.82 1.88
C LYS A 2 -43.37 -62.88 1.31
N PRO A 3 -43.13 -62.57 0.04
CA PRO A 3 -41.79 -62.61 -0.51
C PRO A 3 -40.96 -61.40 -0.01
N GLU A 4 -39.76 -61.70 0.45
CA GLU A 4 -38.74 -60.80 0.92
C GLU A 4 -38.21 -59.96 -0.25
N LYS A 5 -38.31 -58.61 -0.15
CA LYS A 5 -37.79 -57.72 -1.18
C LYS A 5 -36.30 -57.61 -1.08
N ALA A 6 -35.60 -58.21 -2.00
CA ALA A 6 -34.15 -58.13 -2.14
C ALA A 6 -33.71 -56.64 -2.29
N ALA A 7 -32.87 -56.15 -1.40
CA ALA A 7 -32.31 -54.82 -1.45
C ALA A 7 -31.41 -54.64 -2.68
N ARG A 8 -31.86 -53.82 -3.59
CA ARG A 8 -31.12 -53.46 -4.82
C ARG A 8 -29.91 -52.58 -4.45
N LYS A 9 -28.69 -53.16 -4.41
CA LYS A 9 -27.41 -52.42 -4.22
C LYS A 9 -27.31 -51.36 -5.30
N ARG A 10 -27.44 -50.07 -4.92
CA ARG A 10 -27.19 -48.94 -5.78
C ARG A 10 -25.72 -48.90 -6.15
N ARG A 11 -25.36 -49.28 -7.36
CA ARG A 11 -24.02 -49.10 -7.89
C ARG A 11 -23.78 -47.60 -8.07
N LEU A 12 -22.77 -47.07 -7.35
CA LEU A 12 -22.35 -45.69 -7.54
C LEU A 12 -21.87 -45.52 -8.99
N PRO A 13 -22.37 -44.55 -9.77
CA PRO A 13 -21.99 -44.45 -11.17
C PRO A 13 -20.48 -44.12 -11.25
N TRP A 14 -19.74 -44.94 -11.97
CA TRP A 14 -18.29 -44.86 -12.15
C TRP A 14 -17.79 -43.46 -12.54
N ARG A 15 -18.61 -42.66 -13.23
CA ARG A 15 -18.35 -41.25 -13.53
C ARG A 15 -18.17 -40.40 -12.29
N ARG A 16 -18.84 -40.68 -11.17
CA ARG A 16 -18.67 -39.95 -9.89
C ARG A 16 -17.40 -40.37 -9.16
N ILE A 17 -16.90 -41.59 -9.38
CA ILE A 17 -15.66 -42.09 -8.80
C ILE A 17 -14.44 -41.44 -9.48
N LEU A 18 -14.53 -41.10 -10.78
CA LEU A 18 -13.49 -40.38 -11.52
C LEU A 18 -13.47 -38.88 -11.27
N LEU A 19 -14.59 -38.29 -10.85
CA LEU A 19 -14.66 -36.87 -10.52
C LEU A 19 -13.88 -36.50 -9.25
N LEU A 20 -13.87 -37.37 -8.24
CA LEU A 20 -13.16 -37.12 -6.98
C LEU A 20 -11.63 -36.98 -7.15
N PRO A 21 -10.92 -37.86 -7.84
CA PRO A 21 -9.48 -37.67 -8.06
C PRO A 21 -9.19 -36.49 -9.00
N ALA A 22 -10.06 -36.18 -9.95
CA ALA A 22 -9.90 -35.01 -10.79
C ALA A 22 -10.03 -33.69 -10.01
N VAL A 23 -11.02 -33.60 -9.11
CA VAL A 23 -11.20 -32.44 -8.22
C VAL A 23 -10.02 -32.33 -7.24
N LEU A 24 -9.54 -33.46 -6.69
CA LEU A 24 -8.37 -33.47 -5.81
C LEU A 24 -7.10 -33.02 -6.54
N LEU A 25 -6.89 -33.49 -7.78
CA LEU A 25 -5.77 -33.06 -8.61
C LEU A 25 -5.82 -31.57 -8.92
N LEU A 26 -6.99 -31.03 -9.23
CA LEU A 26 -7.18 -29.61 -9.44
C LEU A 26 -6.95 -28.79 -8.18
N ALA A 27 -7.39 -29.27 -7.01
CA ALA A 27 -7.15 -28.62 -5.73
C ALA A 27 -5.65 -28.62 -5.36
N VAL A 28 -4.97 -29.74 -5.60
CA VAL A 28 -3.52 -29.86 -5.40
C VAL A 28 -2.76 -28.96 -6.37
N ALA A 29 -3.15 -28.93 -7.64
CA ALA A 29 -2.56 -28.03 -8.63
C ALA A 29 -2.78 -26.55 -8.24
N ALA A 30 -3.99 -26.17 -7.81
CA ALA A 30 -4.29 -24.84 -7.32
C ALA A 30 -3.42 -24.47 -6.12
N TYR A 31 -3.27 -25.37 -5.15
CA TYR A 31 -2.40 -25.18 -3.98
C TYR A 31 -0.93 -24.96 -4.39
N PHE A 32 -0.41 -25.73 -5.35
CA PHE A 32 0.97 -25.57 -5.84
C PHE A 32 1.16 -24.29 -6.67
N ILE A 33 0.14 -23.86 -7.41
CA ILE A 33 0.16 -22.58 -8.13
C ILE A 33 0.19 -21.43 -7.13
N GLU A 34 -0.65 -21.49 -6.10
CA GLU A 34 -0.73 -20.46 -5.05
C GLU A 34 0.55 -20.38 -4.21
N SER A 35 1.22 -21.52 -3.98
CA SER A 35 2.42 -21.60 -3.14
C SER A 35 3.74 -21.26 -3.85
N ARG A 36 3.81 -21.23 -5.19
CA ARG A 36 5.08 -21.08 -5.93
C ARG A 36 5.20 -19.88 -6.86
N SER A 37 4.17 -19.49 -7.56
CA SER A 37 4.25 -18.41 -8.55
C SER A 37 2.99 -17.56 -8.61
N GLY A 38 2.03 -17.85 -7.75
CA GLY A 38 0.74 -17.19 -7.76
C GLY A 38 -0.10 -17.54 -8.98
N TRP A 39 -1.34 -17.17 -8.93
CA TRP A 39 -2.29 -17.25 -10.04
C TRP A 39 -1.92 -16.32 -11.20
N SER A 40 -1.00 -15.40 -10.97
CA SER A 40 -0.54 -14.38 -11.91
C SER A 40 -0.05 -14.93 -13.25
N ASP A 41 0.77 -15.99 -13.24
CA ASP A 41 1.27 -16.60 -14.47
C ASP A 41 0.15 -17.30 -15.24
N LEU A 42 -0.82 -17.88 -14.52
CA LEU A 42 -1.99 -18.49 -15.15
C LEU A 42 -2.91 -17.45 -15.79
N TYR A 43 -3.16 -16.33 -15.10
CA TYR A 43 -3.96 -15.23 -15.64
C TYR A 43 -3.27 -14.60 -16.84
N ARG A 44 -1.97 -14.35 -16.76
CA ARG A 44 -1.18 -13.82 -17.88
C ARG A 44 -1.19 -14.78 -19.08
N ALA A 45 -1.02 -16.08 -18.85
CA ALA A 45 -1.10 -17.11 -19.89
C ALA A 45 -2.52 -17.23 -20.49
N ALA A 46 -3.54 -16.95 -19.72
CA ALA A 46 -4.94 -16.91 -20.16
C ALA A 46 -5.32 -15.60 -20.87
N GLY A 47 -4.40 -14.63 -20.99
CA GLY A 47 -4.66 -13.33 -21.61
C GLY A 47 -5.59 -12.43 -20.78
N VAL A 48 -5.74 -12.71 -19.48
CA VAL A 48 -6.51 -11.86 -18.58
C VAL A 48 -5.64 -10.67 -18.22
N SER A 49 -6.07 -9.47 -18.63
CA SER A 49 -5.51 -8.21 -18.14
C SER A 49 -5.95 -8.06 -16.69
N LEU A 50 -4.99 -8.03 -15.80
CA LEU A 50 -5.22 -7.65 -14.41
C LEU A 50 -4.85 -6.17 -14.32
N ASP A 51 -5.55 -5.40 -13.48
CA ASP A 51 -5.27 -3.98 -13.24
C ASP A 51 -3.96 -3.79 -12.42
N ALA A 52 -3.00 -4.67 -12.64
CA ALA A 52 -1.70 -4.63 -12.01
C ALA A 52 -0.76 -3.67 -12.77
N PRO A 53 0.25 -3.10 -12.09
CA PRO A 53 1.29 -2.32 -12.75
C PRO A 53 1.93 -3.10 -13.91
N ASP A 54 2.15 -2.43 -15.04
CA ASP A 54 2.81 -3.02 -16.18
C ASP A 54 4.30 -3.27 -15.87
N ALA A 55 4.66 -4.54 -15.68
CA ALA A 55 6.02 -4.94 -15.33
C ALA A 55 7.04 -4.55 -16.42
N ASP A 56 6.65 -4.58 -17.70
CA ASP A 56 7.54 -4.19 -18.78
C ASP A 56 7.75 -2.66 -18.79
N LEU A 57 6.72 -1.88 -18.47
CA LEU A 57 6.82 -0.43 -18.31
C LEU A 57 7.71 -0.08 -17.11
N LEU A 58 7.52 -0.73 -15.97
CA LEU A 58 8.35 -0.53 -14.77
C LEU A 58 9.82 -0.86 -15.05
N ALA A 59 10.10 -1.89 -15.83
CA ALA A 59 11.47 -2.30 -16.20
C ALA A 59 12.13 -1.37 -17.21
N GLN A 60 11.35 -0.67 -18.05
CA GLN A 60 11.85 0.19 -19.12
C GLN A 60 11.95 1.66 -18.74
N THR A 61 11.26 2.09 -17.67
CA THR A 61 11.26 3.48 -17.20
C THR A 61 12.11 3.61 -15.95
N SER A 62 12.94 4.66 -15.91
CA SER A 62 13.77 4.94 -14.73
C SER A 62 12.94 5.44 -13.56
N THR A 63 11.82 6.13 -13.82
CA THR A 63 10.96 6.73 -12.79
C THR A 63 9.50 6.36 -13.05
N THR A 64 8.83 5.81 -12.05
CA THR A 64 7.40 5.49 -12.09
C THR A 64 6.71 5.88 -10.79
N VAL A 65 5.48 6.35 -10.88
CA VAL A 65 4.55 6.47 -9.74
C VAL A 65 3.26 5.80 -10.17
N THR A 66 2.91 4.72 -9.48
CA THR A 66 1.74 3.90 -9.78
C THR A 66 0.78 3.94 -8.61
N VAL A 67 -0.42 4.42 -8.83
CA VAL A 67 -1.52 4.31 -7.85
C VAL A 67 -2.15 2.93 -8.02
N LEU A 68 -2.14 2.13 -6.96
CA LEU A 68 -2.68 0.78 -6.95
C LEU A 68 -4.17 0.82 -6.61
N ASP A 69 -4.96 0.00 -7.28
CA ASP A 69 -6.40 -0.11 -6.97
C ASP A 69 -6.59 -0.97 -5.72
N VAL A 70 -6.82 -0.30 -4.61
CA VAL A 70 -7.12 -0.92 -3.32
C VAL A 70 -8.53 -0.60 -2.83
N GLY A 71 -9.38 -0.06 -3.72
CA GLY A 71 -10.71 0.42 -3.37
C GLY A 71 -10.66 1.70 -2.54
N GLN A 72 -11.42 1.74 -1.44
CA GLN A 72 -11.41 2.86 -0.50
C GLN A 72 -10.14 2.81 0.34
N GLY A 73 -9.13 3.59 -0.02
CA GLY A 73 -7.84 3.64 0.67
C GLY A 73 -6.71 4.10 -0.24
N ASP A 74 -5.50 4.08 0.28
CA ASP A 74 -4.30 4.50 -0.44
C ASP A 74 -3.26 3.39 -0.54
N ALA A 75 -2.68 3.25 -1.72
CA ALA A 75 -1.45 2.50 -1.96
C ALA A 75 -0.75 3.06 -3.21
N VAL A 76 0.44 3.60 -3.06
CA VAL A 76 1.20 4.19 -4.16
C VAL A 76 2.60 3.60 -4.22
N LEU A 77 2.92 2.98 -5.35
CA LEU A 77 4.25 2.43 -5.62
C LEU A 77 5.09 3.45 -6.39
N ILE A 78 6.23 3.82 -5.84
CA ILE A 78 7.26 4.63 -6.51
C ILE A 78 8.38 3.68 -6.91
N GLY A 79 8.73 3.67 -8.20
CA GLY A 79 9.89 2.97 -8.74
C GLY A 79 10.92 3.95 -9.28
N GLN A 80 12.20 3.75 -8.91
CA GLN A 80 13.30 4.56 -9.40
C GLN A 80 14.53 3.68 -9.63
N ASP A 81 14.90 3.47 -10.89
CA ASP A 81 16.09 2.69 -11.28
C ASP A 81 16.14 1.29 -10.63
N GLY A 82 14.99 0.65 -10.46
CA GLY A 82 14.85 -0.68 -9.84
C GLY A 82 14.84 -0.69 -8.30
N ALA A 83 14.88 0.48 -7.66
CA ALA A 83 14.55 0.65 -6.24
C ALA A 83 13.06 1.00 -6.10
N TYR A 84 12.43 0.54 -5.02
CA TYR A 84 10.98 0.67 -4.84
C TYR A 84 10.61 1.18 -3.46
N CYS A 85 9.67 2.13 -3.43
CA CYS A 85 9.02 2.62 -2.22
C CYS A 85 7.50 2.43 -2.36
N LEU A 86 6.88 1.78 -1.39
CA LEU A 86 5.43 1.71 -1.29
C LEU A 86 4.96 2.66 -0.21
N ILE A 87 4.07 3.59 -0.56
CA ILE A 87 3.41 4.50 0.38
C ILE A 87 2.00 4.00 0.61
N ASP A 88 1.70 3.62 1.83
CA ASP A 88 0.46 2.99 2.29
C ASP A 88 0.13 1.64 1.61
N THR A 89 -0.87 0.95 2.11
CA THR A 89 -1.14 -0.44 1.74
C THR A 89 -2.62 -0.76 1.58
N GLY A 90 -3.46 0.26 1.58
CA GLY A 90 -4.90 0.10 1.49
C GLY A 90 -5.54 -0.64 2.67
N PRO A 91 -6.85 -0.90 2.58
CA PRO A 91 -7.60 -1.60 3.60
C PRO A 91 -7.29 -3.11 3.64
N SER A 92 -7.66 -3.74 4.74
CA SER A 92 -7.33 -5.16 4.98
C SER A 92 -8.03 -6.15 4.05
N ASP A 93 -9.12 -5.77 3.42
CA ASP A 93 -9.83 -6.59 2.43
C ASP A 93 -9.18 -6.55 1.04
N ALA A 94 -8.45 -5.48 0.71
CA ALA A 94 -7.69 -5.36 -0.54
C ALA A 94 -6.27 -5.98 -0.48
N LYS A 95 -5.80 -6.42 0.68
CA LYS A 95 -4.40 -6.89 0.89
C LYS A 95 -3.96 -8.01 -0.05
N GLY A 96 -4.89 -8.89 -0.44
CA GLY A 96 -4.58 -10.00 -1.37
C GLY A 96 -4.38 -9.50 -2.80
N ASP A 97 -5.16 -8.52 -3.22
CA ASP A 97 -5.03 -7.87 -4.52
C ASP A 97 -3.76 -7.03 -4.58
N LEU A 98 -3.46 -6.26 -3.56
CA LEU A 98 -2.21 -5.49 -3.43
C LEU A 98 -0.97 -6.40 -3.58
N VAL A 99 -0.90 -7.48 -2.82
CA VAL A 99 0.23 -8.43 -2.89
C VAL A 99 0.34 -9.03 -4.29
N ARG A 100 -0.78 -9.46 -4.87
CA ARG A 100 -0.81 -10.00 -6.23
C ARG A 100 -0.30 -8.98 -7.26
N ASP A 101 -0.75 -7.73 -7.18
CA ASP A 101 -0.42 -6.69 -8.13
C ASP A 101 1.07 -6.31 -8.07
N LEU A 102 1.63 -6.22 -6.86
CA LEU A 102 3.07 -6.04 -6.68
C LEU A 102 3.88 -7.22 -7.22
N GLN A 103 3.42 -8.47 -7.01
CA GLN A 103 4.08 -9.66 -7.56
C GLN A 103 4.01 -9.70 -9.09
N LEU A 104 2.86 -9.33 -9.68
CA LEU A 104 2.70 -9.23 -11.13
C LEU A 104 3.60 -8.16 -11.74
N ALA A 105 3.82 -7.05 -11.03
CA ALA A 105 4.77 -6.02 -11.38
C ALA A 105 6.24 -6.50 -11.31
N GLY A 106 6.49 -7.72 -10.83
CA GLY A 106 7.85 -8.26 -10.68
C GLY A 106 8.56 -7.76 -9.43
N ILE A 107 7.85 -7.11 -8.51
CA ILE A 107 8.42 -6.62 -7.25
C ILE A 107 8.69 -7.82 -6.33
N SER A 108 9.89 -7.91 -5.80
CA SER A 108 10.27 -8.90 -4.78
C SER A 108 10.83 -8.25 -3.52
N LYS A 109 11.22 -6.98 -3.63
CA LYS A 109 11.80 -6.18 -2.55
C LYS A 109 11.25 -4.76 -2.61
N LEU A 110 11.01 -4.19 -1.44
CA LEU A 110 10.79 -2.77 -1.24
C LEU A 110 11.97 -2.20 -0.45
N ASP A 111 12.57 -1.12 -0.92
CA ASP A 111 13.59 -0.43 -0.15
C ASP A 111 12.96 0.30 1.03
N TYR A 112 11.78 0.85 0.79
CA TYR A 112 10.96 1.52 1.81
C TYR A 112 9.50 1.09 1.74
N LEU A 113 8.90 0.87 2.91
CA LEU A 113 7.47 0.89 3.14
C LEU A 113 7.18 2.12 4.01
N VAL A 114 6.39 3.04 3.50
CA VAL A 114 5.97 4.25 4.22
C VAL A 114 4.52 4.05 4.64
N LEU A 115 4.22 4.16 5.93
CA LEU A 115 2.85 4.22 6.41
C LEU A 115 2.60 5.64 6.92
N THR A 116 1.68 6.33 6.26
CA THR A 116 1.45 7.75 6.52
C THR A 116 0.82 8.01 7.87
N HIS A 117 -0.16 7.20 8.26
CA HIS A 117 -0.85 7.26 9.54
C HIS A 117 -1.59 5.94 9.81
N PRO A 118 -2.08 5.68 11.04
CA PRO A 118 -2.56 4.34 11.44
C PRO A 118 -3.99 3.98 11.00
N HIS A 119 -4.69 4.77 10.20
CA HIS A 119 -6.02 4.39 9.74
C HIS A 119 -6.00 3.10 8.91
N ALA A 120 -7.06 2.30 9.02
CA ALA A 120 -7.13 0.96 8.48
C ALA A 120 -7.09 0.91 6.94
N ASP A 121 -7.55 1.95 6.28
CA ASP A 121 -7.55 2.11 4.83
C ASP A 121 -6.18 2.56 4.26
N HIS A 122 -5.19 2.77 5.13
CA HIS A 122 -3.79 3.00 4.81
C HIS A 122 -2.88 1.86 5.25
N THR A 123 -3.15 1.24 6.40
CA THR A 123 -2.25 0.25 7.01
C THR A 123 -2.77 -1.19 6.94
N GLY A 124 -3.99 -1.39 6.43
CA GLY A 124 -4.67 -2.68 6.48
C GLY A 124 -3.95 -3.81 5.77
N GLY A 125 -3.19 -3.52 4.70
CA GLY A 125 -2.38 -4.47 3.95
C GLY A 125 -0.94 -4.65 4.46
N ALA A 126 -0.47 -3.81 5.39
CA ALA A 126 0.95 -3.74 5.77
C ALA A 126 1.54 -5.07 6.25
N ARG A 127 0.77 -5.86 7.02
CA ARG A 127 1.20 -7.19 7.47
C ARG A 127 1.44 -8.16 6.32
N GLU A 128 0.58 -8.14 5.31
CA GLU A 128 0.73 -9.01 4.15
C GLU A 128 1.90 -8.56 3.27
N VAL A 129 2.13 -7.26 3.16
CA VAL A 129 3.33 -6.71 2.49
C VAL A 129 4.60 -7.21 3.19
N LEU A 130 4.72 -7.06 4.51
CA LEU A 130 5.87 -7.53 5.30
C LEU A 130 6.09 -9.05 5.22
N ARG A 131 5.03 -9.85 5.05
CA ARG A 131 5.14 -11.31 4.92
C ARG A 131 5.56 -11.78 3.54
N ASN A 132 5.24 -11.02 2.51
CA ASN A 132 5.42 -11.45 1.12
C ASN A 132 6.60 -10.78 0.42
N PHE A 133 7.11 -9.68 0.95
CA PHE A 133 8.22 -8.92 0.35
C PHE A 133 9.32 -8.67 1.36
N ALA A 134 10.57 -8.67 0.88
CA ALA A 134 11.67 -8.14 1.66
C ALA A 134 11.52 -6.60 1.72
N VAL A 135 11.37 -6.05 2.91
CA VAL A 135 11.27 -4.60 3.14
C VAL A 135 12.52 -4.14 3.88
N GLY A 136 13.23 -3.16 3.31
CA GLY A 136 14.45 -2.64 3.92
C GLY A 136 14.13 -1.83 5.17
N GLN A 137 13.32 -0.78 5.03
CA GLN A 137 12.90 0.08 6.14
C GLN A 137 11.40 0.33 6.10
N LEU A 138 10.78 0.31 7.28
CA LEU A 138 9.41 0.73 7.52
C LEU A 138 9.45 2.14 8.13
N LEU A 139 9.02 3.14 7.36
CA LEU A 139 8.96 4.53 7.79
C LEU A 139 7.57 4.84 8.34
N VAL A 140 7.51 5.35 9.56
CA VAL A 140 6.27 5.71 10.26
C VAL A 140 6.40 7.07 10.91
N PRO A 141 5.30 7.82 11.11
CA PRO A 141 5.32 9.04 11.90
C PRO A 141 5.66 8.74 13.36
N PRO A 142 6.14 9.73 14.14
CA PRO A 142 6.22 9.62 15.59
C PRO A 142 4.85 9.26 16.15
N TRP A 143 4.82 8.26 17.00
CA TRP A 143 3.59 7.75 17.56
C TRP A 143 3.64 7.82 19.09
N ASP A 144 2.72 8.54 19.70
CA ASP A 144 2.53 8.48 21.13
C ASP A 144 1.54 7.34 21.47
N ALA A 145 2.04 6.27 22.07
CA ALA A 145 1.22 5.16 22.56
C ALA A 145 0.18 5.58 23.63
N GLN A 146 0.22 6.82 24.07
CA GLN A 146 -0.71 7.38 25.05
C GLN A 146 -1.84 8.20 24.42
N ALA A 147 -1.81 8.45 23.10
CA ALA A 147 -2.95 9.03 22.40
C ALA A 147 -4.12 8.03 22.47
N SER A 148 -5.01 8.25 23.44
CA SER A 148 -6.12 7.36 23.74
C SER A 148 -7.27 7.55 22.77
N GLY A 149 -7.46 6.61 21.86
CA GLY A 149 -8.61 6.55 20.97
C GLY A 149 -8.59 5.28 20.15
N GLU A 150 -9.74 4.78 19.72
CA GLU A 150 -9.86 3.55 18.88
C GLU A 150 -9.08 3.63 17.55
N THR A 151 -8.73 4.84 17.12
CA THR A 151 -7.98 5.13 15.90
C THR A 151 -6.48 5.27 16.12
N ALA A 152 -6.05 5.21 17.38
CA ALA A 152 -4.69 5.53 17.80
C ALA A 152 -3.72 4.34 17.78
N ASP A 153 -4.19 3.13 17.58
CA ASP A 153 -3.34 1.94 17.64
C ASP A 153 -2.86 1.53 16.22
N TRP A 154 -1.56 1.55 16.02
CA TRP A 154 -0.95 0.81 14.93
C TRP A 154 -1.43 -0.66 14.98
N PRO A 155 -1.61 -1.33 13.84
CA PRO A 155 -2.02 -2.73 13.84
C PRO A 155 -1.16 -3.52 14.81
N ARG A 156 -1.80 -4.09 15.85
CA ARG A 156 -1.11 -4.73 16.98
C ARG A 156 -0.04 -5.71 16.51
N GLY A 157 1.21 -5.58 17.00
CA GLY A 157 2.33 -6.42 16.62
C GLY A 157 2.80 -6.23 15.16
N LEU A 158 2.50 -5.10 14.50
CA LEU A 158 3.04 -4.79 13.17
C LEU A 158 4.55 -4.58 13.24
N PHE A 159 5.01 -3.83 14.23
CA PHE A 159 6.44 -3.54 14.41
C PHE A 159 7.22 -4.77 14.85
N ASP A 160 6.62 -5.64 15.67
CA ASP A 160 7.21 -6.93 16.02
C ASP A 160 7.39 -7.80 14.78
N LEU A 161 6.36 -7.87 13.92
CA LEU A 161 6.45 -8.58 12.65
C LEU A 161 7.51 -7.98 11.73
N ALA A 162 7.62 -6.65 11.62
CA ALA A 162 8.66 -6.00 10.83
C ALA A 162 10.06 -6.42 11.32
N ALA A 163 10.29 -6.38 12.62
CA ALA A 163 11.55 -6.82 13.21
C ALA A 163 11.83 -8.32 12.97
N GLU A 164 10.81 -9.19 13.09
CA GLU A 164 10.92 -10.62 12.79
C GLU A 164 11.29 -10.88 11.31
N GLN A 165 10.84 -10.04 10.40
CA GLN A 165 11.18 -10.11 8.96
C GLN A 165 12.50 -9.42 8.61
N GLY A 166 13.19 -8.83 9.59
CA GLY A 166 14.46 -8.11 9.37
C GLY A 166 14.29 -6.72 8.77
N THR A 167 13.10 -6.13 8.92
CA THR A 167 12.79 -4.77 8.49
C THR A 167 13.08 -3.79 9.62
N ASP A 168 13.89 -2.76 9.37
CA ASP A 168 14.16 -1.70 10.32
C ASP A 168 12.95 -0.75 10.41
N VAL A 169 12.39 -0.58 11.60
CA VAL A 169 11.31 0.39 11.85
C VAL A 169 11.92 1.72 12.22
N ILE A 170 11.64 2.74 11.41
CA ILE A 170 12.21 4.08 11.55
C ILE A 170 11.09 5.08 11.81
N THR A 171 11.17 5.81 12.92
CA THR A 171 10.37 7.01 13.10
C THR A 171 10.94 8.11 12.22
N ALA A 172 10.14 8.55 11.25
CA ALA A 172 10.56 9.53 10.27
C ALA A 172 10.51 10.93 10.85
N GLU A 173 11.58 11.69 10.68
CA GLU A 173 11.72 13.06 11.16
C GLU A 173 11.68 14.06 10.00
N ASP A 174 11.18 15.26 10.26
CA ASP A 174 11.10 16.35 9.30
C ASP A 174 12.46 16.66 8.68
N GLY A 175 12.50 16.80 7.35
CA GLY A 175 13.69 17.10 6.59
C GLY A 175 14.62 15.91 6.35
N THR A 176 14.29 14.73 6.89
CA THR A 176 15.09 13.52 6.61
C THR A 176 14.94 13.11 5.15
N VAL A 177 16.05 12.68 4.56
CA VAL A 177 16.16 12.31 3.15
C VAL A 177 16.53 10.84 3.04
N TYR A 178 15.79 10.11 2.23
CA TYR A 178 15.97 8.69 1.93
C TYR A 178 16.31 8.50 0.46
N PRO A 179 17.49 7.96 0.10
CA PRO A 179 17.83 7.66 -1.29
C PRO A 179 16.92 6.59 -1.88
N LEU A 180 16.41 6.80 -3.10
CA LEU A 180 15.64 5.80 -3.84
C LEU A 180 16.17 5.75 -5.27
N GLY A 181 17.01 4.77 -5.59
CA GLY A 181 17.75 4.75 -6.85
C GLY A 181 18.60 6.00 -7.02
N SER A 182 18.46 6.70 -8.14
CA SER A 182 19.07 8.01 -8.38
C SER A 182 18.23 9.19 -7.89
N GLY A 183 17.02 8.93 -7.36
CA GLY A 183 16.12 9.92 -6.77
C GLY A 183 16.24 9.98 -5.25
N ILE A 184 15.44 10.83 -4.66
CA ILE A 184 15.37 11.02 -3.22
C ILE A 184 13.91 11.15 -2.76
N LEU A 185 13.63 10.59 -1.59
CA LEU A 185 12.38 10.78 -0.85
C LEU A 185 12.68 11.66 0.37
N THR A 186 12.08 12.84 0.42
CA THR A 186 12.23 13.77 1.55
C THR A 186 10.98 13.73 2.41
N VAL A 187 11.15 13.60 3.72
CA VAL A 187 10.07 13.78 4.69
C VAL A 187 9.84 15.27 4.91
N LEU A 188 8.69 15.76 4.52
CA LEU A 188 8.29 17.15 4.74
C LEU A 188 7.68 17.37 6.11
N GLN A 189 6.89 16.36 6.57
CA GLN A 189 6.28 16.29 7.89
C GLN A 189 6.33 14.85 8.37
N GLY A 190 7.00 14.64 9.50
CA GLY A 190 7.12 13.34 10.17
C GLY A 190 6.02 13.07 11.19
N GLY A 191 5.11 14.00 11.38
CA GLY A 191 4.09 13.98 12.43
C GLY A 191 4.60 14.64 13.70
N GLU A 192 4.23 15.88 13.95
CA GLU A 192 4.53 16.57 15.21
C GLU A 192 3.45 16.28 16.24
N SER A 193 3.83 16.02 17.48
CA SER A 193 2.89 15.72 18.57
C SER A 193 1.91 16.88 18.85
N GLU A 194 2.29 18.10 18.52
CA GLU A 194 1.42 19.28 18.64
C GLU A 194 0.21 19.28 17.71
N LEU A 195 0.26 18.49 16.61
CA LEU A 195 -0.87 18.29 15.70
C LEU A 195 -1.95 17.41 16.31
N TYR A 196 -1.67 16.74 17.41
CA TYR A 196 -2.58 15.83 18.10
C TYR A 196 -3.54 16.54 19.07
N ASP A 197 -3.50 17.85 19.20
CA ASP A 197 -4.28 18.60 20.17
C ASP A 197 -5.58 19.19 19.58
N THR A 198 -6.39 18.33 18.96
CA THR A 198 -7.70 18.71 18.45
C THR A 198 -8.80 17.91 19.16
N ASP A 199 -10.01 18.49 19.28
CA ASP A 199 -11.18 17.81 19.86
C ASP A 199 -11.73 16.67 18.95
N ASP A 200 -11.30 16.62 17.67
CA ASP A 200 -11.64 15.58 16.71
C ASP A 200 -10.51 14.58 16.56
N SER A 201 -10.68 13.39 17.14
CA SER A 201 -9.66 12.36 17.15
C SER A 201 -9.27 11.85 15.75
N SER A 202 -10.18 11.89 14.78
CA SER A 202 -9.89 11.47 13.41
C SER A 202 -9.07 12.52 12.66
N ALA A 203 -9.47 13.79 12.71
CA ALA A 203 -8.71 14.90 12.15
C ALA A 203 -7.30 15.01 12.75
N HIS A 204 -7.16 14.68 13.99
CA HIS A 204 -5.94 14.58 14.73
C HIS A 204 -4.96 13.56 14.11
N VAL A 205 -5.44 12.32 13.91
CA VAL A 205 -4.65 11.26 13.29
C VAL A 205 -4.31 11.60 11.84
N ASN A 206 -5.28 12.16 11.07
CA ASN A 206 -5.06 12.59 9.71
C ASN A 206 -4.00 13.69 9.61
N ASN A 207 -4.05 14.70 10.47
CA ASN A 207 -3.08 15.80 10.50
C ASN A 207 -1.66 15.33 10.92
N ALA A 208 -1.54 14.16 11.54
CA ALA A 208 -0.26 13.53 11.84
C ALA A 208 0.30 12.71 10.67
N SER A 209 -0.32 12.72 9.52
CA SER A 209 0.17 12.00 8.33
C SER A 209 1.62 12.37 8.01
N LEU A 210 2.42 11.34 7.75
CA LEU A 210 3.76 11.48 7.19
C LEU A 210 3.64 12.00 5.76
N CYS A 211 4.08 13.24 5.54
CA CYS A 211 4.05 13.88 4.24
C CYS A 211 5.41 13.77 3.57
N THR A 212 5.44 13.37 2.32
CA THR A 212 6.69 13.11 1.59
C THR A 212 6.73 13.79 0.24
N LEU A 213 7.93 14.16 -0.18
CA LEU A 213 8.23 14.62 -1.53
C LEU A 213 9.28 13.71 -2.14
N PHE A 214 8.93 13.03 -3.21
CA PHE A 214 9.87 12.28 -4.03
C PHE A 214 10.35 13.15 -5.19
N GLU A 215 11.67 13.12 -5.45
CA GLU A 215 12.31 13.91 -6.50
C GLU A 215 13.27 13.03 -7.31
N ALA A 216 13.13 13.08 -8.64
CA ALA A 216 14.02 12.41 -9.59
C ALA A 216 14.22 13.29 -10.82
N GLY A 217 15.39 13.93 -10.95
CA GLY A 217 15.62 14.94 -11.96
C GLY A 217 14.63 16.11 -11.84
N ASN A 218 13.81 16.31 -12.87
CA ASN A 218 12.77 17.35 -12.87
C ASN A 218 11.39 16.84 -12.43
N PHE A 219 11.26 15.53 -12.19
CA PHE A 219 10.01 14.94 -11.73
C PHE A 219 9.90 15.05 -10.21
N ARG A 220 8.73 15.46 -9.73
CA ARG A 220 8.45 15.63 -8.31
C ARG A 220 7.06 15.07 -8.00
N TYR A 221 6.99 14.21 -7.00
CA TYR A 221 5.73 13.64 -6.52
C TYR A 221 5.52 13.99 -5.05
N LEU A 222 4.43 14.69 -4.76
CA LEU A 222 4.02 15.09 -3.41
C LEU A 222 2.90 14.18 -2.91
N SER A 223 3.11 13.56 -1.75
CA SER A 223 2.10 12.82 -1.00
C SER A 223 1.94 13.42 0.38
N THR A 224 0.71 13.75 0.75
CA THR A 224 0.35 14.32 2.06
C THR A 224 -0.44 13.34 2.93
N GLY A 225 -0.60 12.08 2.49
CA GLY A 225 -1.49 11.14 3.17
C GLY A 225 -2.89 11.72 3.29
N ASP A 226 -3.43 11.70 4.51
CA ASP A 226 -4.73 12.28 4.82
C ASP A 226 -4.64 13.60 5.61
N ALA A 227 -3.47 14.26 5.54
CA ALA A 227 -3.31 15.58 6.11
C ALA A 227 -4.46 16.51 5.73
N GLU A 228 -5.08 17.13 6.74
CA GLU A 228 -6.18 18.07 6.57
C GLU A 228 -5.67 19.52 6.56
N SER A 229 -6.58 20.44 6.43
CA SER A 229 -6.28 21.87 6.22
C SER A 229 -5.26 22.46 7.21
N ALA A 230 -5.25 22.00 8.45
CA ALA A 230 -4.30 22.49 9.47
C ALA A 230 -2.86 22.06 9.16
N ALA A 231 -2.64 20.80 8.84
CA ALA A 231 -1.33 20.29 8.47
C ALA A 231 -0.90 20.81 7.10
N GLU A 232 -1.81 20.89 6.14
CA GLU A 232 -1.54 21.50 4.83
C GLU A 232 -1.10 22.96 4.94
N GLN A 233 -1.75 23.76 5.78
CA GLN A 233 -1.36 25.16 5.99
C GLN A 233 0.07 25.25 6.54
N ARG A 234 0.45 24.38 7.47
CA ARG A 234 1.83 24.31 7.99
C ARG A 234 2.84 23.98 6.90
N LEU A 235 2.53 23.00 6.04
CA LEU A 235 3.39 22.68 4.89
C LEU A 235 3.57 23.89 3.99
N VAL A 236 2.48 24.62 3.69
CA VAL A 236 2.53 25.83 2.87
C VAL A 236 3.35 26.93 3.55
N ASP A 237 3.15 27.18 4.84
CA ASP A 237 3.87 28.18 5.61
C ASP A 237 5.36 27.88 5.68
N ARG A 238 5.72 26.60 5.80
CA ARG A 238 7.11 26.14 5.95
C ARG A 238 7.87 26.08 4.62
N TYR A 239 7.22 25.55 3.59
CA TYR A 239 7.89 25.22 2.33
C TYR A 239 7.47 26.13 1.16
N GLY A 240 6.28 26.73 1.20
CA GLY A 240 5.77 27.60 0.15
C GLY A 240 5.93 26.97 -1.24
N LYS A 241 6.62 27.67 -2.13
CA LYS A 241 6.86 27.21 -3.52
C LYS A 241 7.74 25.96 -3.63
N ALA A 242 8.45 25.56 -2.56
CA ALA A 242 9.21 24.32 -2.57
C ALA A 242 8.31 23.07 -2.54
N LEU A 243 7.01 23.21 -2.28
CA LEU A 243 6.00 22.14 -2.43
C LEU A 243 5.68 21.82 -3.88
N HIS A 244 6.14 22.63 -4.85
CA HIS A 244 5.85 22.38 -6.25
C HIS A 244 6.11 20.94 -6.65
N ALA A 245 5.12 20.31 -7.27
CA ALA A 245 5.16 18.91 -7.69
C ALA A 245 4.67 18.76 -9.14
N THR A 246 5.26 17.83 -9.87
CA THR A 246 4.78 17.38 -11.19
C THR A 246 3.49 16.57 -11.02
N LEU A 247 3.40 15.80 -9.95
CA LEU A 247 2.26 14.98 -9.57
C LEU A 247 1.97 15.21 -8.08
N PHE A 248 0.74 15.55 -7.77
CA PHE A 248 0.23 15.72 -6.40
C PHE A 248 -0.92 14.74 -6.16
N LYS A 249 -0.81 13.91 -5.12
CA LYS A 249 -1.92 13.09 -4.67
C LYS A 249 -2.88 13.97 -3.87
N ALA A 250 -4.14 14.03 -4.28
CA ALA A 250 -5.17 14.71 -3.50
C ALA A 250 -5.22 14.15 -2.07
N GLY A 251 -5.06 15.02 -1.07
CA GLY A 251 -5.08 14.63 0.34
C GLY A 251 -6.42 13.99 0.73
N HIS A 252 -6.41 13.06 1.67
CA HIS A 252 -7.59 12.45 2.29
C HIS A 252 -8.64 12.00 1.24
N HIS A 253 -8.19 11.23 0.23
CA HIS A 253 -9.00 10.70 -0.86
C HIS A 253 -9.83 11.75 -1.62
N GLY A 254 -9.41 13.02 -1.59
CA GLY A 254 -10.14 14.16 -2.16
C GLY A 254 -11.27 14.67 -1.27
N SER A 255 -11.22 14.40 0.04
CA SER A 255 -12.14 14.99 1.02
C SER A 255 -12.12 16.50 0.99
N SER A 256 -13.26 17.13 1.29
CA SER A 256 -13.36 18.59 1.45
C SER A 256 -12.59 19.16 2.64
N THR A 257 -12.06 18.30 3.52
CA THR A 257 -11.22 18.69 4.66
C THR A 257 -9.76 18.92 4.26
N SER A 258 -9.36 18.46 3.07
CA SER A 258 -8.00 18.43 2.55
C SER A 258 -7.91 19.05 1.15
N SER A 259 -6.71 19.09 0.58
CA SER A 259 -6.43 19.69 -0.74
C SER A 259 -6.92 21.14 -0.83
N THR A 260 -6.57 21.92 0.19
CA THR A 260 -6.97 23.33 0.30
C THR A 260 -6.47 24.14 -0.89
N GLU A 261 -7.10 25.30 -1.14
CA GLU A 261 -6.69 26.18 -2.22
C GLU A 261 -5.21 26.58 -2.08
N ALA A 262 -4.74 26.87 -0.87
CA ALA A 262 -3.34 27.21 -0.60
C ALA A 262 -2.37 26.10 -0.96
N THR A 263 -2.67 24.85 -0.59
CA THR A 263 -1.84 23.66 -0.89
C THR A 263 -1.85 23.35 -2.38
N SER A 264 -3.03 23.40 -3.00
CA SER A 264 -3.18 23.18 -4.45
C SER A 264 -2.38 24.21 -5.26
N TRP A 265 -2.44 25.49 -4.89
CA TRP A 265 -1.65 26.53 -5.55
C TRP A 265 -0.14 26.36 -5.30
N ALA A 266 0.28 26.05 -4.07
CA ALA A 266 1.69 25.85 -3.76
C ALA A 266 2.28 24.64 -4.52
N SER A 267 1.50 23.55 -4.64
CA SER A 267 1.96 22.32 -5.28
C SER A 267 1.86 22.33 -6.81
N LEU A 268 0.92 23.06 -7.41
CA LEU A 268 0.66 23.04 -8.86
C LEU A 268 1.09 24.30 -9.60
N ALA A 269 1.50 25.37 -8.92
CA ALA A 269 1.69 26.72 -9.47
C ALA A 269 2.82 26.90 -10.51
N ALA A 270 3.52 25.86 -10.93
CA ALA A 270 4.64 25.97 -11.87
C ALA A 270 4.36 25.45 -13.28
N VAL A 271 3.12 25.17 -13.66
CA VAL A 271 2.79 24.72 -15.03
C VAL A 271 2.62 25.88 -16.02
N SER A 272 2.76 27.12 -15.58
CA SER A 272 2.54 28.31 -16.41
C SER A 272 3.70 29.32 -16.39
N SER A 273 4.90 28.91 -16.78
CA SER A 273 5.93 29.89 -17.17
C SER A 273 6.86 29.31 -18.23
#